data_8d4e89cb66ebe98df37144b04374d80b
#
_entry.id   8d4e89cb66ebe98df37144b04374d80b
#
_cell.length_a   1.000
_cell.length_b   1.000
_cell.length_c   1.000
_cell.angle_alpha   90.00
_cell.angle_beta   90.00
_cell.angle_gamma   90.00
#
_symmetry.space_group_name_H-M   'P 1'
#
loop_
_entity.id
_entity.type
_entity.pdbx_description
1 polymer ?
#
loop_
_entity_poly.entity_id
_entity_poly.type
_entity_poly.pdbx_seq_one_letter_code
_entity_poly.pdbx_strand_id
1 'polypeptide(L)'
;KLSTSPPLKLLTQTHASMGKIAGLVADIETKFSPIGFFEGSNAWAVSGTRTKSGRPILAGDPHIAYSCPSVWYEAHIVTPDHELYGHFLSGYPLPLLGLNSKMAWSLTMFQNDDLDMFREKPNPDNPDQVWSDNKWTDLVIEDEIIKVKGGDDILIKVRQSKHGPIINDVINGLKSAREPIAISWAFHDVSNKIIDGLYELSHVQTVFEANH
;
A
#
# COMPACT_ATOMS: atom_id res chain seq x y z
N LYS A 1 18.36 -25.31 20.29
CA LYS A 1 19.69 -25.00 19.74
C LYS A 1 19.52 -23.81 18.84
N LEU A 2 19.96 -22.65 19.30
CA LEU A 2 19.99 -21.41 18.55
C LEU A 2 20.98 -21.51 17.40
N SER A 3 20.55 -21.14 16.20
CA SER A 3 21.33 -21.09 14.97
C SER A 3 22.50 -20.11 15.12
N THR A 4 23.67 -20.55 14.71
CA THR A 4 24.88 -19.76 14.66
C THR A 4 24.72 -18.56 13.72
N SER A 5 25.15 -17.38 14.16
CA SER A 5 25.17 -16.14 13.39
C SER A 5 25.84 -16.32 12.01
N PRO A 6 25.32 -15.72 10.95
CA PRO A 6 25.90 -15.80 9.62
C PRO A 6 27.31 -15.17 9.58
N PRO A 7 28.21 -15.64 8.71
CA PRO A 7 29.58 -15.16 8.65
C PRO A 7 29.65 -13.67 8.27
N LEU A 8 30.62 -12.97 8.85
CA LEU A 8 30.84 -11.52 8.74
C LEU A 8 30.83 -10.95 7.29
N LYS A 9 31.18 -11.76 6.31
CA LYS A 9 31.11 -11.41 4.87
C LYS A 9 29.68 -11.25 4.34
N LEU A 10 28.73 -11.97 4.93
CA LEU A 10 27.30 -11.85 4.56
C LEU A 10 26.73 -10.54 5.12
N LEU A 11 27.16 -10.15 6.32
CA LEU A 11 26.73 -8.89 6.97
C LEU A 11 27.23 -7.65 6.19
N THR A 12 28.44 -7.65 5.64
CA THR A 12 28.95 -6.52 4.84
C THR A 12 28.24 -6.38 3.48
N GLN A 13 27.86 -7.50 2.86
CA GLN A 13 27.02 -7.46 1.64
C GLN A 13 25.58 -7.00 1.96
N THR A 14 25.05 -7.39 3.10
CA THR A 14 23.74 -6.96 3.58
C THR A 14 23.70 -5.46 3.87
N HIS A 15 24.75 -4.88 4.47
CA HIS A 15 24.85 -3.44 4.71
C HIS A 15 24.90 -2.60 3.42
N ALA A 16 25.63 -3.06 2.40
CA ALA A 16 25.66 -2.38 1.10
C ALA A 16 24.32 -2.48 0.37
N SER A 17 23.58 -3.57 0.55
CA SER A 17 22.22 -3.75 0.02
C SER A 17 21.20 -2.91 0.79
N MET A 18 21.30 -2.83 2.11
CA MET A 18 20.44 -2.00 2.95
C MET A 18 20.60 -0.50 2.65
N GLY A 19 21.80 -0.01 2.37
CA GLY A 19 22.02 1.38 1.93
C GLY A 19 21.35 1.69 0.59
N LYS A 20 21.31 0.72 -0.33
CA LYS A 20 20.58 0.85 -1.60
C LYS A 20 19.06 0.81 -1.42
N ILE A 21 18.58 -0.06 -0.53
CA ILE A 21 17.15 -0.14 -0.18
C ILE A 21 16.70 1.14 0.54
N ALA A 22 17.49 1.67 1.45
CA ALA A 22 17.20 2.95 2.10
C ALA A 22 17.13 4.11 1.09
N GLY A 23 18.04 4.14 0.10
CA GLY A 23 17.96 5.09 -1.01
C GLY A 23 16.72 4.90 -1.89
N LEU A 24 16.29 3.65 -2.10
CA LEU A 24 15.07 3.31 -2.82
C LEU A 24 13.82 3.79 -2.07
N VAL A 25 13.74 3.53 -0.77
CA VAL A 25 12.64 4.00 0.08
C VAL A 25 12.58 5.52 0.04
N ALA A 26 13.71 6.22 0.19
CA ALA A 26 13.77 7.68 0.10
C ALA A 26 13.35 8.23 -1.28
N ASP A 27 13.70 7.53 -2.38
CA ASP A 27 13.26 7.91 -3.74
C ASP A 27 11.75 7.71 -3.93
N ILE A 28 11.21 6.62 -3.41
CA ILE A 28 9.76 6.36 -3.38
C ILE A 28 9.06 7.41 -2.53
N GLU A 29 9.55 7.66 -1.32
CA GLU A 29 9.04 8.69 -0.43
C GLU A 29 9.02 10.07 -1.10
N THR A 30 10.09 10.46 -1.77
CA THR A 30 10.18 11.75 -2.46
C THR A 30 9.18 11.85 -3.63
N LYS A 31 8.93 10.77 -4.35
CA LYS A 31 8.03 10.75 -5.53
C LYS A 31 6.55 10.67 -5.15
N PHE A 32 6.25 10.01 -4.03
CA PHE A 32 4.89 9.87 -3.52
C PHE A 32 4.56 10.87 -2.40
N SER A 33 5.48 11.75 -2.05
CA SER A 33 5.34 12.83 -1.05
C SER A 33 4.08 13.71 -1.20
N PRO A 34 3.47 13.91 -2.40
CA PRO A 34 2.19 14.63 -2.47
C PRO A 34 1.03 13.95 -1.74
N ILE A 35 1.15 12.65 -1.48
CA ILE A 35 0.14 11.88 -0.73
C ILE A 35 0.62 11.72 0.71
N GLY A 36 0.87 12.73 1.45
CA GLY A 36 1.41 12.75 2.81
C GLY A 36 1.48 11.37 3.47
N PHE A 37 2.68 10.97 3.92
CA PHE A 37 2.82 9.71 4.65
C PHE A 37 2.03 9.78 5.94
N PHE A 38 1.36 8.68 6.27
CA PHE A 38 0.79 8.47 7.58
C PHE A 38 1.94 8.34 8.59
N GLU A 39 2.12 9.35 9.45
CA GLU A 39 3.12 9.30 10.50
C GLU A 39 2.68 8.43 11.68
N GLY A 40 1.39 8.17 11.78
CA GLY A 40 0.76 7.37 12.81
C GLY A 40 -0.74 7.61 12.88
N SER A 41 -1.40 7.04 13.87
CA SER A 41 -2.79 7.32 14.17
C SER A 41 -3.17 6.77 15.53
N ASN A 42 -4.22 7.35 16.13
CA ASN A 42 -4.81 6.84 17.35
C ASN A 42 -6.32 6.67 17.16
N ALA A 43 -6.87 5.63 17.78
CA ALA A 43 -8.30 5.47 17.89
C ALA A 43 -8.65 4.85 19.25
N TRP A 44 -9.73 5.31 19.87
CA TRP A 44 -10.25 4.71 21.09
C TRP A 44 -11.76 4.82 21.15
N ALA A 45 -12.38 3.82 21.74
CA ALA A 45 -13.80 3.77 22.01
C ALA A 45 -14.06 3.69 23.52
N VAL A 46 -15.03 4.45 24.00
CA VAL A 46 -15.45 4.44 25.39
C VAL A 46 -16.89 3.91 25.46
N SER A 47 -17.07 2.83 26.24
CA SER A 47 -18.41 2.26 26.44
C SER A 47 -19.38 3.27 27.08
N GLY A 48 -20.66 3.23 26.68
CA GLY A 48 -21.72 4.07 27.26
C GLY A 48 -21.84 3.95 28.77
N THR A 49 -21.50 2.81 29.37
CA THR A 49 -21.49 2.62 30.83
C THR A 49 -20.47 3.51 31.55
N ARG A 50 -19.50 4.05 30.84
CA ARG A 50 -18.43 4.92 31.36
C ARG A 50 -18.63 6.39 31.00
N THR A 51 -19.71 6.75 30.30
CA THR A 51 -20.01 8.12 29.89
C THR A 51 -21.17 8.68 30.67
N LYS A 52 -21.22 10.00 30.84
CA LYS A 52 -22.36 10.70 31.49
C LYS A 52 -23.65 10.57 30.68
N SER A 53 -23.54 10.47 29.39
CA SER A 53 -24.70 10.39 28.46
C SER A 53 -25.29 9.00 28.37
N GLY A 54 -24.62 7.96 28.87
CA GLY A 54 -24.96 6.56 28.64
C GLY A 54 -24.73 6.08 27.20
N ARG A 55 -24.17 6.94 26.32
CA ARG A 55 -23.87 6.62 24.92
C ARG A 55 -22.39 6.37 24.72
N PRO A 56 -21.98 5.45 23.84
CA PRO A 56 -20.58 5.25 23.52
C PRO A 56 -19.98 6.48 22.85
N ILE A 57 -18.67 6.64 22.99
CA ILE A 57 -17.88 7.68 22.32
C ILE A 57 -16.79 6.98 21.52
N LEU A 58 -16.67 7.34 20.25
CA LEU A 58 -15.53 6.98 19.42
C LEU A 58 -14.69 8.23 19.12
N ALA A 59 -13.38 8.13 19.25
CA ALA A 59 -12.45 9.15 18.80
C ALA A 59 -11.42 8.51 17.88
N GLY A 60 -11.11 9.16 16.78
CA GLY A 60 -10.10 8.75 15.81
C GLY A 60 -9.26 9.95 15.40
N ASP A 61 -7.96 9.73 15.25
CA ASP A 61 -6.97 10.78 15.02
C ASP A 61 -5.87 10.27 14.08
N PRO A 62 -6.13 10.27 12.74
CA PRO A 62 -5.12 9.91 11.74
C PRO A 62 -4.11 11.05 11.59
N HIS A 63 -2.83 10.77 11.85
CA HIS A 63 -1.74 11.73 11.72
C HIS A 63 -1.22 11.71 10.28
N ILE A 64 -1.70 12.65 9.47
CA ILE A 64 -1.28 12.88 8.09
C ILE A 64 -0.79 14.32 7.99
N ALA A 65 0.30 14.52 7.25
CA ALA A 65 0.85 15.86 7.01
C ALA A 65 -0.22 16.80 6.43
N TYR A 66 -0.17 18.07 6.84
CA TYR A 66 -1.03 19.09 6.27
C TYR A 66 -0.63 19.38 4.82
N SER A 67 -1.61 19.41 3.93
CA SER A 67 -1.39 19.71 2.51
C SER A 67 -2.52 20.56 1.93
N CYS A 68 -2.23 21.22 0.81
CA CYS A 68 -3.24 21.90 0.01
C CYS A 68 -3.11 21.43 -1.46
N PRO A 69 -4.08 20.70 -2.01
CA PRO A 69 -5.36 20.33 -1.40
C PRO A 69 -5.19 19.37 -0.20
N SER A 70 -6.17 19.39 0.71
CA SER A 70 -6.20 18.50 1.86
C SER A 70 -6.37 17.04 1.44
N VAL A 71 -5.77 16.12 2.18
CA VAL A 71 -5.98 14.67 2.00
C VAL A 71 -7.42 14.30 2.31
N TRP A 72 -7.97 14.88 3.36
CA TRP A 72 -9.34 14.62 3.82
C TRP A 72 -10.31 15.70 3.39
N TYR A 73 -11.51 15.29 3.01
CA TYR A 73 -12.68 16.17 2.99
C TYR A 73 -13.80 15.55 3.81
N GLU A 74 -14.59 16.40 4.44
CA GLU A 74 -15.73 16.04 5.27
C GLU A 74 -17.01 16.10 4.44
N ALA A 75 -17.85 15.07 4.55
CA ALA A 75 -19.14 15.04 3.89
C ALA A 75 -20.20 14.34 4.74
N HIS A 76 -21.44 14.81 4.57
CA HIS A 76 -22.64 14.21 5.14
C HIS A 76 -23.62 13.89 4.00
N ILE A 77 -23.86 12.62 3.78
CA ILE A 77 -24.72 12.11 2.72
C ILE A 77 -26.00 11.55 3.36
N VAL A 78 -27.13 12.06 2.92
CA VAL A 78 -28.44 11.61 3.40
C VAL A 78 -29.29 11.18 2.21
N THR A 79 -29.77 9.96 2.24
CA THR A 79 -30.74 9.40 1.29
C THR A 79 -31.96 8.94 2.06
N PRO A 80 -33.08 8.57 1.40
CA PRO A 80 -34.28 8.13 2.11
C PRO A 80 -34.08 6.95 3.08
N ASP A 81 -33.12 6.09 2.78
CA ASP A 81 -32.84 4.81 3.45
C ASP A 81 -31.45 4.70 4.07
N HIS A 82 -30.60 5.70 3.87
CA HIS A 82 -29.23 5.65 4.32
C HIS A 82 -28.69 7.03 4.73
N GLU A 83 -27.96 7.07 5.83
CA GLU A 83 -27.25 8.24 6.33
C GLU A 83 -25.80 7.91 6.59
N LEU A 84 -24.88 8.70 6.03
CA LEU A 84 -23.45 8.48 6.09
C LEU A 84 -22.73 9.81 6.30
N TYR A 85 -21.94 9.91 7.36
CA TYR A 85 -21.12 11.07 7.65
C TYR A 85 -19.67 10.64 7.92
N GLY A 86 -18.72 11.42 7.47
CA GLY A 86 -17.33 11.12 7.79
C GLY A 86 -16.30 11.86 6.94
N HIS A 87 -15.07 11.33 7.00
CA HIS A 87 -13.91 11.85 6.30
C HIS A 87 -13.55 10.92 5.13
N PHE A 88 -13.51 11.51 3.95
CA PHE A 88 -13.32 10.84 2.67
C PHE A 88 -11.97 11.23 2.08
N LEU A 89 -11.38 10.35 1.30
CA LEU A 89 -10.30 10.68 0.37
C LEU A 89 -10.89 11.18 -0.95
N SER A 90 -10.24 12.16 -1.58
CA SER A 90 -10.67 12.66 -2.89
C SER A 90 -10.73 11.55 -3.93
N GLY A 91 -11.89 11.42 -4.59
CA GLY A 91 -12.14 10.35 -5.56
C GLY A 91 -12.57 9.01 -4.97
N TYR A 92 -12.63 8.90 -3.64
CA TYR A 92 -13.09 7.70 -2.94
C TYR A 92 -14.53 7.91 -2.43
N PRO A 93 -15.51 7.05 -2.80
CA PRO A 93 -16.94 7.34 -2.56
C PRO A 93 -17.43 7.01 -1.15
N LEU A 94 -16.57 6.44 -0.29
CA LEU A 94 -16.91 5.98 1.05
C LEU A 94 -15.97 6.60 2.09
N PRO A 95 -16.46 6.90 3.31
CA PRO A 95 -15.61 7.46 4.34
C PRO A 95 -14.70 6.38 4.94
N LEU A 96 -13.41 6.68 5.05
CA LEU A 96 -12.47 5.84 5.77
C LEU A 96 -12.66 5.92 7.27
N LEU A 97 -13.05 7.11 7.77
CA LEU A 97 -13.44 7.33 9.15
C LEU A 97 -14.85 7.91 9.10
N GLY A 98 -15.81 7.26 9.73
CA GLY A 98 -17.18 7.69 9.56
C GLY A 98 -18.15 7.07 10.54
N LEU A 99 -19.38 7.40 10.29
CA LEU A 99 -20.53 6.82 10.99
C LEU A 99 -21.74 6.73 10.05
N ASN A 100 -22.57 5.76 10.32
CA ASN A 100 -23.94 5.67 9.87
C ASN A 100 -24.90 5.93 11.06
N SER A 101 -26.20 5.74 10.86
CA SER A 101 -27.19 5.96 11.92
C SER A 101 -27.05 5.03 13.14
N LYS A 102 -26.24 3.98 13.08
CA LYS A 102 -26.15 2.91 14.09
C LYS A 102 -24.72 2.66 14.60
N MET A 103 -23.74 2.86 13.76
CA MET A 103 -22.35 2.51 14.04
C MET A 103 -21.42 3.62 13.61
N ALA A 104 -20.26 3.72 14.30
CA ALA A 104 -19.15 4.56 13.89
C ALA A 104 -17.88 3.72 13.81
N TRP A 105 -16.97 4.10 12.90
CA TRP A 105 -15.68 3.45 12.72
C TRP A 105 -14.55 4.45 12.56
N SER A 106 -13.37 4.02 12.94
CA SER A 106 -12.12 4.74 12.74
C SER A 106 -11.03 3.75 12.39
N LEU A 107 -10.01 4.20 11.68
CA LEU A 107 -8.87 3.40 11.24
C LEU A 107 -7.61 3.86 11.96
N THR A 108 -6.72 2.91 12.22
CA THR A 108 -5.33 3.18 12.59
C THR A 108 -4.42 2.40 11.65
N MET A 109 -3.15 2.82 11.57
CA MET A 109 -2.15 2.07 10.82
C MET A 109 -1.86 0.74 11.50
N PHE A 110 -1.85 -0.30 10.70
CA PHE A 110 -1.30 -1.59 11.07
C PHE A 110 -0.04 -1.80 10.22
N GLN A 111 1.12 -1.82 10.86
CA GLN A 111 2.39 -2.11 10.17
C GLN A 111 2.42 -3.61 9.88
N ASN A 112 2.24 -3.94 8.63
CA ASN A 112 2.22 -5.30 8.13
C ASN A 112 3.43 -5.53 7.23
N ASP A 113 3.95 -6.74 7.23
CA ASP A 113 5.01 -7.18 6.33
C ASP A 113 4.34 -7.75 5.06
N ASP A 114 3.92 -6.87 4.18
CA ASP A 114 3.11 -7.20 3.00
C ASP A 114 3.83 -6.95 1.67
N LEU A 115 5.10 -6.53 1.72
CA LEU A 115 5.88 -6.20 0.55
C LEU A 115 7.31 -6.76 0.66
N ASP A 116 7.67 -7.62 -0.29
CA ASP A 116 9.00 -8.20 -0.43
C ASP A 116 9.70 -7.79 -1.71
N MET A 117 11.03 -7.75 -1.68
CA MET A 117 11.86 -7.55 -2.86
C MET A 117 12.67 -8.81 -3.17
N PHE A 118 12.52 -9.32 -4.37
CA PHE A 118 13.22 -10.50 -4.87
C PHE A 118 14.31 -10.09 -5.86
N ARG A 119 15.52 -10.57 -5.61
CA ARG A 119 16.62 -10.43 -6.53
C ARG A 119 16.63 -11.61 -7.48
N GLU A 120 16.28 -11.37 -8.72
CA GLU A 120 16.21 -12.40 -9.75
C GLU A 120 17.60 -12.68 -10.34
N LYS A 121 17.87 -13.94 -10.65
CA LYS A 121 19.09 -14.34 -11.35
C LYS A 121 18.85 -14.22 -12.86
N PRO A 122 19.48 -13.25 -13.56
CA PRO A 122 19.27 -13.07 -14.99
C PRO A 122 19.96 -14.16 -15.79
N ASN A 123 19.40 -14.52 -16.95
CA ASN A 123 20.07 -15.35 -17.93
C ASN A 123 21.16 -14.53 -18.67
N PRO A 124 22.45 -14.97 -18.66
CA PRO A 124 23.52 -14.24 -19.34
C PRO A 124 23.31 -14.09 -20.85
N ASP A 125 22.59 -15.03 -21.46
CA ASP A 125 22.39 -15.11 -22.91
C ASP A 125 21.07 -14.50 -23.36
N ASN A 126 20.12 -14.27 -22.42
CA ASN A 126 18.82 -13.71 -22.73
C ASN A 126 18.34 -12.79 -21.56
N PRO A 127 18.33 -11.45 -21.74
CA PRO A 127 17.94 -10.51 -20.69
C PRO A 127 16.46 -10.59 -20.28
N ASP A 128 15.63 -11.25 -21.09
CA ASP A 128 14.21 -11.43 -20.82
C ASP A 128 13.90 -12.76 -20.12
N GLN A 129 14.93 -13.43 -19.58
CA GLN A 129 14.80 -14.65 -18.80
C GLN A 129 15.45 -14.54 -17.43
N VAL A 130 14.83 -15.19 -16.45
CA VAL A 130 15.34 -15.35 -15.09
C VAL A 130 15.35 -16.82 -14.68
N TRP A 131 16.25 -17.17 -13.75
CA TRP A 131 16.29 -18.51 -13.20
C TRP A 131 15.19 -18.69 -12.17
N SER A 132 14.25 -19.56 -12.48
CA SER A 132 13.10 -19.88 -11.63
C SER A 132 12.75 -21.34 -11.77
N ASP A 133 12.42 -22.01 -10.66
CA ASP A 133 11.97 -23.41 -10.63
C ASP A 133 12.94 -24.38 -11.34
N ASN A 134 14.25 -24.17 -11.11
CA ASN A 134 15.36 -24.94 -11.69
C ASN A 134 15.47 -24.88 -13.22
N LYS A 135 14.98 -23.81 -13.85
CA LYS A 135 15.09 -23.55 -15.29
C LYS A 135 15.14 -22.07 -15.62
N TRP A 136 15.58 -21.75 -16.82
CA TRP A 136 15.41 -20.41 -17.39
C TRP A 136 13.95 -20.23 -17.78
N THR A 137 13.32 -19.18 -17.26
CA THR A 137 11.90 -18.87 -17.45
C THR A 137 11.78 -17.48 -18.04
N ASP A 138 10.97 -17.32 -19.07
CA ASP A 138 10.70 -16.04 -19.69
C ASP A 138 9.98 -15.11 -18.71
N LEU A 139 10.38 -13.83 -18.72
CA LEU A 139 9.59 -12.78 -18.09
C LEU A 139 8.32 -12.54 -18.91
N VAL A 140 7.24 -12.25 -18.24
CA VAL A 140 6.05 -11.68 -18.89
C VAL A 140 6.37 -10.22 -19.22
N ILE A 141 6.18 -9.83 -20.49
CA ILE A 141 6.47 -8.47 -20.95
C ILE A 141 5.20 -7.88 -21.54
N GLU A 142 4.78 -6.74 -21.00
CA GLU A 142 3.64 -5.97 -21.45
C GLU A 142 4.07 -4.58 -21.86
N ASP A 143 3.59 -4.12 -23.02
CA ASP A 143 3.86 -2.78 -23.52
C ASP A 143 2.75 -1.84 -23.07
N GLU A 144 3.11 -0.82 -22.28
CA GLU A 144 2.20 0.22 -21.80
C GLU A 144 2.49 1.55 -22.47
N ILE A 145 1.46 2.22 -22.96
CA ILE A 145 1.58 3.52 -23.64
C ILE A 145 1.00 4.62 -22.73
N ILE A 146 1.85 5.54 -22.31
CA ILE A 146 1.44 6.74 -21.58
C ILE A 146 1.22 7.87 -22.58
N LYS A 147 -0.03 8.32 -22.73
CA LYS A 147 -0.39 9.47 -23.55
C LYS A 147 0.05 10.78 -22.90
N VAL A 148 0.88 11.54 -23.58
CA VAL A 148 1.39 12.83 -23.09
C VAL A 148 0.71 13.98 -23.82
N LYS A 149 -0.02 14.84 -23.09
CA LYS A 149 -0.68 16.00 -23.67
C LYS A 149 0.34 17.00 -24.24
N GLY A 150 0.33 17.20 -25.55
CA GLY A 150 1.24 18.13 -26.23
C GLY A 150 2.67 17.63 -26.43
N GLY A 151 2.92 16.34 -26.24
CA GLY A 151 4.20 15.66 -26.45
C GLY A 151 4.02 14.30 -27.11
N ASP A 152 5.13 13.61 -27.33
CA ASP A 152 5.13 12.25 -27.84
C ASP A 152 4.70 11.25 -26.76
N ASP A 153 4.01 10.19 -27.18
CA ASP A 153 3.64 9.10 -26.31
C ASP A 153 4.88 8.39 -25.74
N ILE A 154 4.82 7.98 -24.49
CA ILE A 154 5.90 7.25 -23.84
C ILE A 154 5.52 5.77 -23.81
N LEU A 155 6.35 4.93 -24.47
CA LEU A 155 6.23 3.48 -24.39
C LEU A 155 7.03 2.97 -23.18
N ILE A 156 6.38 2.22 -22.30
CA ILE A 156 7.01 1.55 -21.17
C ILE A 156 6.86 0.04 -21.35
N LYS A 157 7.95 -0.70 -21.20
CA LYS A 157 7.92 -2.15 -21.11
C LYS A 157 7.85 -2.56 -19.63
N VAL A 158 6.73 -3.12 -19.25
CA VAL A 158 6.55 -3.72 -17.92
C VAL A 158 6.98 -5.17 -17.98
N ARG A 159 8.02 -5.51 -17.25
CA ARG A 159 8.54 -6.88 -17.17
C ARG A 159 8.15 -7.48 -15.83
N GLN A 160 7.67 -8.71 -15.82
CA GLN A 160 7.24 -9.41 -14.62
C GLN A 160 7.91 -10.77 -14.51
N SER A 161 8.41 -11.09 -13.34
CA SER A 161 8.77 -12.45 -12.93
C SER A 161 7.60 -13.11 -12.19
N LYS A 162 7.78 -14.33 -11.74
CA LYS A 162 6.80 -14.97 -10.85
C LYS A 162 6.62 -14.28 -9.50
N HIS A 163 7.58 -13.45 -9.10
CA HIS A 163 7.51 -12.69 -7.84
C HIS A 163 6.87 -11.31 -8.00
N GLY A 164 6.60 -10.89 -9.24
CA GLY A 164 5.95 -9.62 -9.54
C GLY A 164 6.74 -8.75 -10.52
N PRO A 165 6.36 -7.46 -10.67
CA PRO A 165 6.98 -6.55 -11.62
C PRO A 165 8.44 -6.24 -11.28
N ILE A 166 9.26 -6.12 -12.34
CA ILE A 166 10.67 -5.71 -12.25
C ILE A 166 10.73 -4.18 -12.15
N ILE A 167 11.32 -3.68 -11.09
CA ILE A 167 11.31 -2.24 -10.77
C ILE A 167 12.60 -1.50 -11.15
N ASN A 168 13.58 -2.17 -11.74
CA ASN A 168 14.86 -1.56 -12.10
C ASN A 168 14.72 -0.37 -13.04
N ASP A 169 13.76 -0.43 -13.98
CA ASP A 169 13.61 0.57 -15.03
C ASP A 169 12.93 1.86 -14.51
N VAL A 170 12.16 1.74 -13.44
CA VAL A 170 11.39 2.87 -12.87
C VAL A 170 12.06 3.52 -11.67
N ILE A 171 12.97 2.82 -11.00
CA ILE A 171 13.66 3.32 -9.82
C ILE A 171 15.09 3.71 -10.18
N ASN A 172 15.42 5.01 -10.07
CA ASN A 172 16.72 5.54 -10.49
C ASN A 172 17.90 4.85 -9.81
N GLY A 173 17.79 4.54 -8.51
CA GLY A 173 18.84 3.84 -7.75
C GLY A 173 19.10 2.40 -8.21
N LEU A 174 18.18 1.79 -8.96
CA LEU A 174 18.29 0.40 -9.42
C LEU A 174 18.64 0.26 -10.90
N LYS A 175 18.60 1.34 -11.70
CA LYS A 175 18.89 1.29 -13.15
C LYS A 175 20.27 0.69 -13.49
N SER A 176 21.24 0.86 -12.60
CA SER A 176 22.59 0.29 -12.75
C SER A 176 22.77 -1.09 -12.12
N ALA A 177 21.73 -1.63 -11.48
CA ALA A 177 21.82 -2.97 -10.90
C ALA A 177 21.91 -4.03 -12.00
N ARG A 178 22.86 -4.97 -11.83
CA ARG A 178 23.06 -6.06 -12.80
C ARG A 178 21.95 -7.10 -12.75
N GLU A 179 21.30 -7.24 -11.60
CA GLU A 179 20.26 -8.22 -11.34
C GLU A 179 18.91 -7.53 -11.35
N PRO A 180 17.90 -8.12 -12.00
CA PRO A 180 16.55 -7.63 -11.90
C PRO A 180 16.02 -7.73 -10.46
N ILE A 181 15.32 -6.71 -10.03
CA ILE A 181 14.66 -6.68 -8.73
C ILE A 181 13.15 -6.72 -8.98
N ALA A 182 12.50 -7.79 -8.55
CA ALA A 182 11.06 -7.91 -8.57
C ALA A 182 10.47 -7.43 -7.23
N ILE A 183 9.30 -6.81 -7.27
CA ILE A 183 8.54 -6.45 -6.09
C ILE A 183 7.34 -7.39 -5.97
N SER A 184 7.26 -8.09 -4.84
CA SER A 184 6.10 -8.88 -4.45
C SER A 184 5.30 -8.09 -3.42
N TRP A 185 4.08 -7.75 -3.77
CA TRP A 185 3.21 -7.01 -2.89
C TRP A 185 1.89 -7.76 -2.75
N ALA A 186 1.48 -8.04 -1.51
CA ALA A 186 0.30 -8.83 -1.21
C ALA A 186 -0.97 -8.34 -1.93
N PHE A 187 -1.05 -7.03 -2.24
CA PHE A 187 -2.16 -6.46 -2.99
C PHE A 187 -2.20 -6.82 -4.48
N HIS A 188 -1.10 -7.34 -5.06
CA HIS A 188 -1.10 -7.79 -6.46
C HIS A 188 -1.73 -9.17 -6.63
N ASP A 189 -1.58 -10.05 -5.62
CA ASP A 189 -1.95 -11.46 -5.71
C ASP A 189 -3.37 -11.76 -5.22
N VAL A 190 -4.02 -10.79 -4.58
CA VAL A 190 -5.35 -10.96 -4.00
C VAL A 190 -6.39 -10.10 -4.71
N SER A 191 -7.58 -10.64 -4.85
CA SER A 191 -8.75 -9.85 -5.23
C SER A 191 -8.97 -8.76 -4.17
N ASN A 192 -8.64 -7.51 -4.51
CA ASN A 192 -8.77 -6.39 -3.62
C ASN A 192 -10.24 -6.03 -3.41
N LYS A 193 -10.77 -6.34 -2.22
CA LYS A 193 -12.15 -6.06 -1.82
C LYS A 193 -12.29 -4.89 -0.85
N ILE A 194 -11.32 -3.99 -0.80
CA ILE A 194 -11.36 -2.85 0.14
C ILE A 194 -12.60 -1.99 -0.09
N ILE A 195 -12.97 -1.73 -1.34
CA ILE A 195 -14.16 -0.93 -1.66
C ILE A 195 -15.42 -1.67 -1.25
N ASP A 196 -15.53 -2.95 -1.56
CA ASP A 196 -16.66 -3.79 -1.16
C ASP A 196 -16.79 -3.83 0.36
N GLY A 197 -15.68 -4.08 1.07
CA GLY A 197 -15.67 -4.11 2.54
C GLY A 197 -16.05 -2.78 3.19
N LEU A 198 -15.62 -1.64 2.65
CA LEU A 198 -16.03 -0.33 3.15
C LEU A 198 -17.48 -0.01 2.80
N TYR A 199 -17.97 -0.46 1.65
CA TYR A 199 -19.37 -0.36 1.31
C TYR A 199 -20.23 -1.17 2.29
N GLU A 200 -19.89 -2.42 2.53
CA GLU A 200 -20.57 -3.27 3.51
C GLU A 200 -20.50 -2.65 4.91
N LEU A 201 -19.31 -2.18 5.35
CA LEU A 201 -19.13 -1.50 6.64
C LEU A 201 -20.05 -0.29 6.78
N SER A 202 -20.25 0.46 5.70
CA SER A 202 -21.14 1.64 5.73
C SER A 202 -22.61 1.29 5.95
N HIS A 203 -23.02 0.04 5.70
CA HIS A 203 -24.40 -0.43 5.78
C HIS A 203 -24.71 -1.30 7.01
N VAL A 204 -23.69 -1.80 7.71
CA VAL A 204 -23.89 -2.64 8.91
C VAL A 204 -24.57 -1.87 10.03
N GLN A 205 -25.36 -2.57 10.83
CA GLN A 205 -26.14 -2.00 11.91
C GLN A 205 -25.53 -2.27 13.30
N THR A 206 -24.60 -3.22 13.37
CA THR A 206 -23.98 -3.65 14.63
C THR A 206 -22.49 -3.97 14.42
N VAL A 207 -21.72 -3.85 15.51
CA VAL A 207 -20.30 -4.27 15.53
C VAL A 207 -20.15 -5.77 15.22
N PHE A 208 -21.17 -6.57 15.55
CA PHE A 208 -21.15 -8.00 15.28
C PHE A 208 -21.23 -8.28 13.77
N GLU A 209 -22.10 -7.57 13.03
CA GLU A 209 -22.17 -7.67 11.56
C GLU A 209 -20.89 -7.18 10.89
N ALA A 210 -20.25 -6.15 11.43
CA ALA A 210 -18.98 -5.64 10.89
C ALA A 210 -17.80 -6.62 11.03
N ASN A 211 -17.93 -7.65 11.85
CA ASN A 211 -16.87 -8.62 12.16
C ASN A 211 -17.00 -9.92 11.34
N HIS A 212 -18.00 -10.02 10.47
CA HIS A 212 -18.30 -11.16 9.61
C HIS A 212 -18.23 -10.77 8.13
#